data_deeaab9765201bca4af9286dc43728d5
#
_entry.id   deeaab9765201bca4af9286dc43728d5
#
_cell.length_a   1.000
_cell.length_b   1.000
_cell.length_c   1.000
_cell.angle_alpha   90.00
_cell.angle_beta   90.00
_cell.angle_gamma   90.00
#
_symmetry.space_group_name_H-M   'P 1'
#
loop_
_entity.id
_entity.type
_entity.pdbx_description
1 polymer ?
#
loop_
_entity_poly.entity_id
_entity_poly.type
_entity_poly.pdbx_seq_one_letter_code
_entity_poly.pdbx_strand_id
1 'polypeptide(L)'
;MYRPDYHRATRNAYRTLLATGVDHLPVDVAALCARCQNTKVMSFHEARHLFDDFEPLWDGPSRMAFAMRRALNGKIHNLILWNDEEMSPGSGLYRFSLAHELGHIVLRHSQDASYVAELEANCYAQHLLCPRPVLEVLQPRGYLEISYLCGVSRDAARIAFGLLRQENRYVDDDIWSKIFAAFRLDERRNISDFLSPISQRLLTRMK
;
A
#
# COMPACT_ATOMS: atom_id res chain seq x y z
N MET A 1 -11.75 -21.34 14.88
CA MET A 1 -10.55 -20.81 14.20
C MET A 1 -10.92 -19.51 13.51
N TYR A 2 -10.33 -18.39 13.91
CA TYR A 2 -10.65 -17.08 13.31
C TYR A 2 -10.09 -17.07 11.88
N ARG A 3 -10.91 -16.67 10.89
CA ARG A 3 -10.50 -16.60 9.48
C ARG A 3 -10.23 -15.15 9.08
N PRO A 4 -9.24 -14.88 8.21
CA PRO A 4 -8.99 -13.53 7.69
C PRO A 4 -10.21 -12.98 6.95
N ASP A 5 -10.54 -11.71 7.19
CA ASP A 5 -11.56 -10.99 6.46
C ASP A 5 -10.94 -10.22 5.27
N TYR A 6 -10.66 -10.95 4.21
CA TYR A 6 -10.09 -10.38 2.98
C TYR A 6 -11.03 -9.35 2.30
N HIS A 7 -12.36 -9.52 2.48
CA HIS A 7 -13.33 -8.56 1.96
C HIS A 7 -13.19 -7.20 2.67
N ARG A 8 -13.10 -7.21 4.00
CA ARG A 8 -12.85 -6.02 4.81
C ARG A 8 -11.52 -5.36 4.44
N ALA A 9 -10.45 -6.13 4.30
CA ALA A 9 -9.12 -5.64 3.95
C ALA A 9 -9.11 -4.96 2.57
N THR A 10 -9.62 -5.63 1.55
CA THR A 10 -9.72 -5.10 0.18
C THR A 10 -10.58 -3.84 0.11
N ARG A 11 -11.75 -3.86 0.74
CA ARG A 11 -12.66 -2.70 0.80
C ARG A 11 -11.97 -1.49 1.42
N ASN A 12 -11.27 -1.67 2.53
CA ASN A 12 -10.59 -0.56 3.19
C ASN A 12 -9.38 -0.05 2.41
N ALA A 13 -8.65 -0.92 1.69
CA ALA A 13 -7.59 -0.47 0.78
C ALA A 13 -8.14 0.48 -0.29
N TYR A 14 -9.23 0.13 -0.95
CA TYR A 14 -9.85 0.99 -1.96
C TYR A 14 -10.47 2.26 -1.38
N ARG A 15 -11.10 2.19 -0.20
CA ARG A 15 -11.57 3.39 0.51
C ARG A 15 -10.43 4.34 0.83
N THR A 16 -9.26 3.82 1.19
CA THR A 16 -8.07 4.64 1.44
C THR A 16 -7.60 5.34 0.16
N LEU A 17 -7.51 4.64 -0.98
CA LEU A 17 -7.20 5.25 -2.27
C LEU A 17 -8.17 6.40 -2.61
N LEU A 18 -9.47 6.15 -2.47
CA LEU A 18 -10.51 7.16 -2.74
C LEU A 18 -10.41 8.36 -1.80
N ALA A 19 -10.26 8.12 -0.50
CA ALA A 19 -10.19 9.17 0.51
C ALA A 19 -8.94 10.04 0.38
N THR A 20 -7.85 9.50 -0.15
CA THR A 20 -6.58 10.20 -0.35
C THR A 20 -6.39 10.75 -1.76
N GLY A 21 -7.38 10.56 -2.65
CA GLY A 21 -7.37 11.09 -4.02
C GLY A 21 -6.28 10.53 -4.90
N VAL A 22 -5.94 9.25 -4.73
CA VAL A 22 -4.98 8.55 -5.60
C VAL A 22 -5.65 8.21 -6.92
N ASP A 23 -5.04 8.64 -8.03
CA ASP A 23 -5.57 8.47 -9.39
C ASP A 23 -4.53 7.95 -10.40
N HIS A 24 -3.32 7.59 -9.94
CA HIS A 24 -2.22 7.14 -10.78
C HIS A 24 -1.39 6.04 -10.12
N LEU A 25 -0.56 5.36 -10.92
CA LEU A 25 0.40 4.36 -10.50
C LEU A 25 1.85 4.81 -10.83
N PRO A 26 2.85 4.35 -10.09
CA PRO A 26 2.75 3.63 -8.82
C PRO A 26 2.16 4.51 -7.71
N VAL A 27 1.47 3.90 -6.75
CA VAL A 27 0.96 4.62 -5.57
C VAL A 27 2.13 5.15 -4.74
N ASP A 28 2.15 6.46 -4.48
CA ASP A 28 3.09 7.05 -3.52
C ASP A 28 2.53 6.85 -2.10
N VAL A 29 2.97 5.76 -1.46
CA VAL A 29 2.45 5.37 -0.15
C VAL A 29 2.83 6.35 0.95
N ALA A 30 4.01 6.97 0.87
CA ALA A 30 4.44 7.96 1.86
C ALA A 30 3.54 9.22 1.81
N ALA A 31 3.31 9.74 0.59
CA ALA A 31 2.38 10.85 0.39
C ALA A 31 0.93 10.48 0.77
N LEU A 32 0.52 9.23 0.49
CA LEU A 32 -0.78 8.72 0.89
C LEU A 32 -0.92 8.66 2.41
N CYS A 33 0.07 8.14 3.14
CA CYS A 33 0.08 8.10 4.60
C CYS A 33 -0.01 9.52 5.20
N ALA A 34 0.69 10.50 4.61
CA ALA A 34 0.64 11.90 5.06
C ALA A 34 -0.77 12.52 4.91
N ARG A 35 -1.61 12.00 4.01
CA ARG A 35 -3.02 12.41 3.87
C ARG A 35 -3.97 11.66 4.80
N CYS A 36 -3.51 10.55 5.40
CA CYS A 36 -4.30 9.83 6.39
C CYS A 36 -4.29 10.59 7.72
N GLN A 37 -5.49 10.77 8.30
CA GLN A 37 -5.66 11.53 9.53
C GLN A 37 -4.76 11.01 10.66
N ASN A 38 -4.02 11.91 11.29
CA ASN A 38 -3.14 11.62 12.44
C ASN A 38 -2.09 10.53 12.16
N THR A 39 -1.65 10.37 10.91
CA THR A 39 -0.63 9.39 10.53
C THR A 39 0.63 10.10 10.06
N LYS A 40 1.78 9.72 10.61
CA LYS A 40 3.11 10.20 10.22
C LYS A 40 4.01 9.02 9.87
N VAL A 41 4.80 9.19 8.82
CA VAL A 41 5.85 8.24 8.42
C VAL A 41 7.20 8.84 8.81
N MET A 42 8.09 8.03 9.36
CA MET A 42 9.41 8.44 9.84
C MET A 42 10.41 7.29 9.69
N SER A 43 11.65 7.58 9.33
CA SER A 43 12.71 6.58 9.33
C SER A 43 13.19 6.26 10.75
N PHE A 44 13.89 5.14 10.92
CA PHE A 44 14.55 4.82 12.19
C PHE A 44 15.62 5.86 12.54
N HIS A 45 16.32 6.37 11.53
CA HIS A 45 17.29 7.44 11.74
C HIS A 45 16.63 8.70 12.29
N GLU A 46 15.53 9.17 11.68
CA GLU A 46 14.77 10.31 12.17
C GLU A 46 14.20 10.06 13.58
N ALA A 47 13.73 8.86 13.86
CA ALA A 47 13.19 8.50 15.17
C ALA A 47 14.25 8.54 16.27
N ARG A 48 15.48 8.07 16.02
CA ARG A 48 16.61 8.15 16.96
C ARG A 48 16.98 9.59 17.33
N HIS A 49 16.79 10.53 16.41
CA HIS A 49 17.03 11.96 16.68
C HIS A 49 15.92 12.65 17.47
N LEU A 50 14.71 12.11 17.47
CA LEU A 50 13.54 12.72 18.11
C LEU A 50 13.18 12.07 19.44
N PHE A 51 13.62 10.85 19.69
CA PHE A 51 13.30 10.06 20.88
C PHE A 51 14.58 9.47 21.44
N ASP A 52 15.02 9.97 22.59
CA ASP A 52 16.30 9.60 23.25
C ASP A 52 16.42 8.09 23.53
N ASP A 53 15.30 7.42 23.81
CA ASP A 53 15.25 5.99 24.15
C ASP A 53 14.70 5.14 22.99
N PHE A 54 14.82 5.60 21.73
CA PHE A 54 14.33 4.83 20.60
C PHE A 54 15.30 3.68 20.24
N GLU A 55 14.87 2.47 20.55
CA GLU A 55 15.51 1.24 20.13
C GLU A 55 14.59 0.52 19.14
N PRO A 56 14.99 0.35 17.86
CA PRO A 56 14.20 -0.40 16.91
C PRO A 56 14.21 -1.89 17.28
N LEU A 57 13.06 -2.55 17.09
CA LEU A 57 12.96 -3.99 17.25
C LEU A 57 13.67 -4.68 16.08
N TRP A 58 14.85 -5.24 16.33
CA TRP A 58 15.69 -5.87 15.31
C TRP A 58 15.26 -7.28 14.93
N ASP A 59 14.38 -7.91 15.72
CA ASP A 59 13.95 -9.27 15.55
C ASP A 59 12.53 -9.37 14.97
N GLY A 60 12.34 -10.28 14.01
CA GLY A 60 11.03 -10.63 13.46
C GLY A 60 10.51 -9.72 12.34
N PRO A 61 9.20 -9.75 12.07
CA PRO A 61 8.58 -9.00 10.98
C PRO A 61 8.73 -7.47 11.09
N SER A 62 8.86 -6.97 12.31
CA SER A 62 9.05 -5.55 12.62
C SER A 62 10.43 -4.99 12.23
N ARG A 63 11.33 -5.81 11.69
CA ARG A 63 12.66 -5.37 11.26
C ARG A 63 12.61 -4.34 10.13
N MET A 64 11.67 -4.45 9.22
CA MET A 64 11.55 -3.56 8.06
C MET A 64 10.77 -2.30 8.38
N ALA A 65 9.60 -2.47 8.99
CA ALA A 65 8.75 -1.36 9.43
C ALA A 65 7.84 -1.82 10.56
N PHE A 66 7.31 -0.88 11.33
CA PHE A 66 6.24 -1.15 12.28
C PHE A 66 5.40 0.08 12.54
N ALA A 67 4.13 -0.16 12.89
CA ALA A 67 3.19 0.88 13.26
C ALA A 67 3.07 1.01 14.78
N MET A 68 3.08 2.24 15.27
CA MET A 68 2.83 2.57 16.66
C MET A 68 1.60 3.46 16.78
N ARG A 69 0.83 3.26 17.86
CA ARG A 69 -0.25 4.17 18.26
C ARG A 69 0.11 4.84 19.58
N ARG A 70 0.01 6.16 19.61
CA ARG A 70 0.24 6.96 20.81
C ARG A 70 -0.93 7.90 21.04
N ALA A 71 -1.43 7.93 22.26
CA ALA A 71 -2.36 8.96 22.70
C ALA A 71 -1.56 10.19 23.15
N LEU A 72 -1.78 11.32 22.49
CA LEU A 72 -1.17 12.59 22.83
C LEU A 72 -2.25 13.67 22.86
N ASN A 73 -2.38 14.39 23.96
CA ASN A 73 -3.39 15.45 24.13
C ASN A 73 -4.82 14.99 23.80
N GLY A 74 -5.20 13.78 24.22
CA GLY A 74 -6.52 13.18 23.97
C GLY A 74 -6.78 12.75 22.52
N LYS A 75 -5.78 12.83 21.64
CA LYS A 75 -5.88 12.36 20.26
C LYS A 75 -4.97 11.16 20.04
N ILE A 76 -5.43 10.22 19.22
CA ILE A 76 -4.62 9.08 18.79
C ILE A 76 -3.79 9.51 17.58
N HIS A 77 -2.48 9.35 17.70
CA HIS A 77 -1.53 9.54 16.61
C HIS A 77 -0.97 8.18 16.19
N ASN A 78 -0.93 7.95 14.89
CA ASN A 78 -0.30 6.77 14.29
C ASN A 78 1.07 7.18 13.74
N LEU A 79 2.07 6.39 14.04
CA LEU A 79 3.42 6.57 13.56
C LEU A 79 3.83 5.29 12.84
N ILE A 80 4.20 5.38 11.57
CA ILE A 80 4.79 4.29 10.80
C ILE A 80 6.29 4.54 10.76
N LEU A 81 7.05 3.64 11.38
CA LEU A 81 8.51 3.67 11.43
C LEU A 81 9.05 2.67 10.43
N TRP A 82 10.06 3.05 9.66
CA TRP A 82 10.67 2.20 8.65
C TRP A 82 12.19 2.22 8.74
N ASN A 83 12.80 1.08 8.38
CA ASN A 83 14.25 0.86 8.47
C ASN A 83 14.94 1.40 7.22
N ASP A 84 15.61 2.55 7.36
CA ASP A 84 16.35 3.22 6.29
C ASP A 84 17.74 2.62 6.04
N GLU A 85 18.21 1.69 6.89
CA GLU A 85 19.40 0.91 6.63
C GLU A 85 19.13 -0.26 5.66
N GLU A 86 17.90 -0.82 5.67
CA GLU A 86 17.51 -1.98 4.87
C GLU A 86 16.68 -1.63 3.64
N MET A 87 16.04 -0.46 3.61
CA MET A 87 15.13 -0.06 2.55
C MET A 87 15.47 1.32 1.99
N SER A 88 15.39 1.45 0.68
CA SER A 88 15.49 2.75 0.02
C SER A 88 14.11 3.32 -0.26
N PRO A 89 13.89 4.64 -0.07
CA PRO A 89 12.64 5.30 -0.41
C PRO A 89 12.22 5.00 -1.86
N GLY A 90 10.96 4.66 -2.04
CA GLY A 90 10.41 4.35 -3.36
C GLY A 90 10.72 2.96 -3.90
N SER A 91 11.49 2.11 -3.20
CA SER A 91 11.65 0.70 -3.56
C SER A 91 10.34 -0.08 -3.38
N GLY A 92 10.20 -1.22 -4.06
CA GLY A 92 9.02 -2.08 -3.90
C GLY A 92 8.86 -2.60 -2.46
N LEU A 93 9.97 -2.88 -1.78
CA LEU A 93 9.97 -3.29 -0.38
C LEU A 93 9.48 -2.15 0.53
N TYR A 94 10.02 -0.94 0.36
CA TYR A 94 9.59 0.24 1.09
C TYR A 94 8.09 0.50 0.93
N ARG A 95 7.58 0.50 -0.32
CA ARG A 95 6.14 0.71 -0.58
C ARG A 95 5.29 -0.35 0.10
N PHE A 96 5.69 -1.62 -0.02
CA PHE A 96 4.93 -2.72 0.55
C PHE A 96 4.92 -2.64 2.07
N SER A 97 6.07 -2.39 2.71
CA SER A 97 6.17 -2.28 4.17
C SER A 97 5.31 -1.14 4.71
N LEU A 98 5.37 0.07 4.12
CA LEU A 98 4.51 1.17 4.55
C LEU A 98 3.02 0.88 4.34
N ALA A 99 2.64 0.24 3.22
CA ALA A 99 1.26 -0.12 2.95
C ALA A 99 0.75 -1.18 3.93
N HIS A 100 1.60 -2.14 4.30
CA HIS A 100 1.30 -3.18 5.29
C HIS A 100 1.03 -2.58 6.67
N GLU A 101 1.93 -1.69 7.14
CA GLU A 101 1.77 -1.00 8.43
C GLU A 101 0.54 -0.09 8.45
N LEU A 102 0.27 0.59 7.34
CA LEU A 102 -0.97 1.34 7.19
C LEU A 102 -2.19 0.42 7.26
N GLY A 103 -2.08 -0.79 6.72
CA GLY A 103 -3.11 -1.83 6.83
C GLY A 103 -3.44 -2.15 8.30
N HIS A 104 -2.43 -2.35 9.14
CA HIS A 104 -2.64 -2.58 10.58
C HIS A 104 -3.37 -1.40 11.24
N ILE A 105 -3.03 -0.16 10.88
CA ILE A 105 -3.67 1.04 11.41
C ILE A 105 -5.14 1.12 10.98
N VAL A 106 -5.41 1.00 9.68
CA VAL A 106 -6.74 1.18 9.08
C VAL A 106 -7.69 0.06 9.51
N LEU A 107 -7.19 -1.17 9.57
CA LEU A 107 -7.96 -2.34 10.03
C LEU A 107 -8.06 -2.43 11.56
N ARG A 108 -7.39 -1.51 12.29
CA ARG A 108 -7.42 -1.43 13.75
C ARG A 108 -6.95 -2.72 14.42
N HIS A 109 -5.92 -3.35 13.87
CA HIS A 109 -5.31 -4.52 14.50
C HIS A 109 -4.71 -4.13 15.86
N SER A 110 -4.73 -5.07 16.81
CA SER A 110 -4.01 -4.92 18.07
C SER A 110 -2.50 -4.96 17.83
N GLN A 111 -1.70 -4.42 18.77
CA GLN A 111 -0.24 -4.47 18.66
C GLN A 111 0.32 -5.91 18.74
N ASP A 112 -0.41 -6.81 19.39
CA ASP A 112 -0.11 -8.24 19.36
C ASP A 112 -0.65 -8.84 18.06
N ALA A 113 0.10 -8.66 16.98
CA ALA A 113 -0.30 -9.07 15.64
C ALA A 113 -0.51 -10.59 15.59
N SER A 114 -1.77 -11.01 15.46
CA SER A 114 -2.08 -12.40 15.21
C SER A 114 -1.75 -12.75 13.75
N TYR A 115 -1.50 -14.02 13.45
CA TYR A 115 -1.32 -14.51 12.08
C TYR A 115 -2.44 -14.05 11.12
N VAL A 116 -3.67 -13.96 11.63
CA VAL A 116 -4.82 -13.44 10.87
C VAL A 116 -4.66 -11.96 10.52
N ALA A 117 -4.22 -11.14 11.48
CA ALA A 117 -3.97 -9.71 11.26
C ALA A 117 -2.89 -9.47 10.21
N GLU A 118 -1.82 -10.29 10.20
CA GLU A 118 -0.78 -10.26 9.18
C GLU A 118 -1.32 -10.57 7.77
N LEU A 119 -2.19 -11.60 7.65
CA LEU A 119 -2.81 -11.93 6.37
C LEU A 119 -3.75 -10.82 5.88
N GLU A 120 -4.50 -10.18 6.77
CA GLU A 120 -5.36 -9.04 6.42
C GLU A 120 -4.54 -7.81 6.02
N ALA A 121 -3.45 -7.50 6.73
CA ALA A 121 -2.54 -6.39 6.39
C ALA A 121 -1.84 -6.62 5.04
N ASN A 122 -1.40 -7.86 4.77
CA ASN A 122 -0.85 -8.24 3.47
C ASN A 122 -1.87 -8.08 2.34
N CYS A 123 -3.11 -8.51 2.56
CA CYS A 123 -4.20 -8.34 1.60
C CYS A 123 -4.49 -6.85 1.35
N TYR A 124 -4.55 -6.05 2.41
CA TYR A 124 -4.72 -4.60 2.30
C TYR A 124 -3.61 -3.96 1.47
N ALA A 125 -2.33 -4.24 1.80
CA ALA A 125 -1.17 -3.71 1.08
C ALA A 125 -1.19 -4.10 -0.41
N GLN A 126 -1.50 -5.36 -0.69
CA GLN A 126 -1.62 -5.89 -2.05
C GLN A 126 -2.65 -5.12 -2.88
N HIS A 127 -3.85 -4.88 -2.34
CA HIS A 127 -4.93 -4.19 -3.04
C HIS A 127 -4.75 -2.66 -3.07
N LEU A 128 -4.04 -2.09 -2.10
CA LEU A 128 -3.66 -0.67 -2.12
C LEU A 128 -2.67 -0.37 -3.25
N LEU A 129 -1.63 -1.21 -3.39
CA LEU A 129 -0.55 -1.00 -4.36
C LEU A 129 -0.88 -1.48 -5.76
N CYS A 130 -1.67 -2.56 -5.86
CA CYS A 130 -2.06 -3.20 -7.11
C CYS A 130 -3.60 -3.22 -7.22
N PRO A 131 -4.25 -2.06 -7.41
CA PRO A 131 -5.71 -1.98 -7.42
C PRO A 131 -6.27 -2.77 -8.61
N ARG A 132 -6.95 -3.86 -8.29
CA ARG A 132 -7.47 -4.81 -9.28
C ARG A 132 -8.37 -4.18 -10.35
N PRO A 133 -9.27 -3.21 -10.03
CA PRO A 133 -10.07 -2.55 -11.08
C PRO A 133 -9.22 -1.90 -12.16
N VAL A 134 -8.10 -1.28 -11.78
CA VAL A 134 -7.16 -0.66 -12.71
C VAL A 134 -6.45 -1.72 -13.55
N LEU A 135 -5.96 -2.78 -12.91
CA LEU A 135 -5.26 -3.86 -13.60
C LEU A 135 -6.16 -4.66 -14.55
N GLU A 136 -7.45 -4.83 -14.23
CA GLU A 136 -8.41 -5.49 -15.13
C GLU A 136 -8.64 -4.70 -16.43
N VAL A 137 -8.66 -3.36 -16.35
CA VAL A 137 -8.77 -2.51 -17.55
C VAL A 137 -7.48 -2.50 -18.35
N LEU A 138 -6.33 -2.44 -17.68
CA LEU A 138 -5.02 -2.42 -18.33
C LEU A 138 -4.63 -3.75 -18.99
N GLN A 139 -5.22 -4.86 -18.54
CA GLN A 139 -4.97 -6.21 -19.04
C GLN A 139 -3.47 -6.53 -19.19
N PRO A 140 -2.68 -6.45 -18.11
CA PRO A 140 -1.24 -6.68 -18.19
C PRO A 140 -0.96 -8.08 -18.73
N ARG A 141 0.00 -8.21 -19.65
CA ARG A 141 0.41 -9.46 -20.29
C ARG A 141 1.06 -10.44 -19.32
N GLY A 142 1.61 -9.91 -18.21
CA GLY A 142 2.26 -10.72 -17.21
C GLY A 142 2.62 -9.92 -15.96
N TYR A 143 3.12 -10.63 -14.95
CA TYR A 143 3.49 -10.02 -13.67
C TYR A 143 4.62 -8.97 -13.77
N LEU A 144 5.49 -9.03 -14.78
CA LEU A 144 6.54 -8.03 -14.97
C LEU A 144 5.97 -6.66 -15.30
N GLU A 145 4.90 -6.59 -16.10
CA GLU A 145 4.20 -5.33 -16.35
C GLU A 145 3.55 -4.78 -15.09
N ILE A 146 2.95 -5.63 -14.26
CA ILE A 146 2.41 -5.23 -12.96
C ILE A 146 3.51 -4.71 -12.04
N SER A 147 4.65 -5.42 -11.96
CA SER A 147 5.80 -4.99 -11.16
C SER A 147 6.26 -3.57 -11.55
N TYR A 148 6.33 -3.31 -12.84
CA TYR A 148 6.69 -2.01 -13.36
C TYR A 148 5.63 -0.94 -13.08
N LEU A 149 4.37 -1.21 -13.43
CA LEU A 149 3.24 -0.29 -13.27
C LEU A 149 3.00 0.11 -11.81
N CYS A 150 3.01 -0.88 -10.93
CA CYS A 150 2.68 -0.70 -9.52
C CYS A 150 3.91 -0.39 -8.65
N GLY A 151 5.12 -0.52 -9.19
CA GLY A 151 6.36 -0.31 -8.45
C GLY A 151 6.53 -1.28 -7.28
N VAL A 152 6.09 -2.53 -7.45
CA VAL A 152 6.17 -3.59 -6.44
C VAL A 152 7.18 -4.66 -6.83
N SER A 153 7.58 -5.51 -5.87
CA SER A 153 8.46 -6.63 -6.14
C SER A 153 7.84 -7.61 -7.14
N ARG A 154 8.69 -8.42 -7.81
CA ARG A 154 8.22 -9.45 -8.74
C ARG A 154 7.29 -10.47 -8.07
N ASP A 155 7.52 -10.78 -6.80
CA ASP A 155 6.71 -11.73 -6.06
C ASP A 155 5.33 -11.15 -5.71
N ALA A 156 5.26 -9.90 -5.25
CA ALA A 156 4.00 -9.20 -5.07
C ALA A 156 3.22 -9.07 -6.39
N ALA A 157 3.92 -8.78 -7.48
CA ALA A 157 3.31 -8.72 -8.81
C ALA A 157 2.79 -10.08 -9.31
N ARG A 158 3.47 -11.21 -9.01
CA ARG A 158 2.96 -12.56 -9.32
C ARG A 158 1.67 -12.85 -8.57
N ILE A 159 1.60 -12.47 -7.29
CA ILE A 159 0.38 -12.60 -6.49
C ILE A 159 -0.76 -11.78 -7.14
N ALA A 160 -0.51 -10.49 -7.45
CA ALA A 160 -1.50 -9.64 -8.11
C ALA A 160 -1.99 -10.24 -9.44
N PHE A 161 -1.07 -10.72 -10.28
CA PHE A 161 -1.41 -11.36 -11.55
C PHE A 161 -2.24 -12.63 -11.37
N GLY A 162 -1.95 -13.42 -10.33
CA GLY A 162 -2.75 -14.59 -9.96
C GLY A 162 -4.17 -14.21 -9.54
N LEU A 163 -4.33 -13.12 -8.77
CA LEU A 163 -5.62 -12.62 -8.32
C LEU A 163 -6.52 -12.13 -9.48
N LEU A 164 -5.94 -11.61 -10.57
CA LEU A 164 -6.73 -11.21 -11.75
C LEU A 164 -7.48 -12.36 -12.40
N ARG A 165 -7.00 -13.59 -12.23
CA ARG A 165 -7.62 -14.81 -12.80
C ARG A 165 -8.69 -15.41 -11.90
N GLN A 166 -8.87 -14.90 -10.69
CA GLN A 166 -9.89 -15.38 -9.75
C GLN A 166 -11.21 -14.66 -10.00
N GLU A 167 -12.32 -15.37 -9.92
CA GLU A 167 -13.67 -14.78 -10.07
C GLU A 167 -14.04 -13.90 -8.87
N ASN A 168 -13.57 -14.25 -7.67
CA ASN A 168 -13.91 -13.53 -6.45
C ASN A 168 -13.14 -12.20 -6.35
N ARG A 169 -13.88 -11.09 -6.37
CA ARG A 169 -13.32 -9.74 -6.32
C ARG A 169 -13.17 -9.14 -4.92
N TYR A 170 -13.73 -9.77 -3.90
CA TYR A 170 -13.72 -9.30 -2.50
C TYR A 170 -14.20 -7.85 -2.27
N VAL A 171 -14.95 -7.26 -3.19
CA VAL A 171 -15.39 -5.87 -3.08
C VAL A 171 -16.76 -5.66 -3.73
N ASP A 172 -17.53 -4.73 -3.19
CA ASP A 172 -18.85 -4.35 -3.71
C ASP A 172 -18.72 -3.55 -5.02
N ASP A 173 -19.71 -3.68 -5.91
CA ASP A 173 -19.75 -2.98 -7.20
C ASP A 173 -19.71 -1.45 -7.05
N ASP A 174 -20.28 -0.89 -5.97
CA ASP A 174 -20.22 0.53 -5.66
C ASP A 174 -18.78 1.04 -5.47
N ILE A 175 -17.97 0.34 -4.69
CA ILE A 175 -16.55 0.72 -4.48
C ILE A 175 -15.75 0.51 -5.76
N TRP A 176 -16.05 -0.57 -6.50
CA TRP A 176 -15.44 -0.84 -7.79
C TRP A 176 -15.68 0.32 -8.78
N SER A 177 -16.93 0.75 -8.90
CA SER A 177 -17.31 1.87 -9.77
C SER A 177 -16.65 3.18 -9.36
N LYS A 178 -16.50 3.44 -8.06
CA LYS A 178 -15.80 4.62 -7.55
C LYS A 178 -14.31 4.60 -7.88
N ILE A 179 -13.63 3.46 -7.76
CA ILE A 179 -12.22 3.32 -8.19
C ILE A 179 -12.12 3.51 -9.70
N PHE A 180 -13.05 2.93 -10.47
CA PHE A 180 -13.09 3.10 -11.91
C PHE A 180 -13.15 4.58 -12.30
N ALA A 181 -14.04 5.34 -11.67
CA ALA A 181 -14.15 6.78 -11.90
C ALA A 181 -12.93 7.58 -11.41
N ALA A 182 -12.40 7.27 -10.21
CA ALA A 182 -11.27 7.97 -9.64
C ALA A 182 -10.00 7.86 -10.50
N PHE A 183 -9.77 6.69 -11.10
CA PHE A 183 -8.67 6.46 -12.02
C PHE A 183 -9.00 6.84 -13.48
N ARG A 184 -10.20 7.33 -13.77
CA ARG A 184 -10.68 7.73 -15.11
C ARG A 184 -10.48 6.61 -16.14
N LEU A 185 -10.89 5.38 -15.77
CA LEU A 185 -10.61 4.18 -16.54
C LEU A 185 -11.38 4.11 -17.87
N ASP A 186 -12.43 4.91 -18.04
CA ASP A 186 -13.16 5.13 -19.29
C ASP A 186 -12.39 5.96 -20.33
N GLU A 187 -11.56 6.91 -19.86
CA GLU A 187 -10.78 7.81 -20.69
C GLU A 187 -9.37 7.31 -20.99
N ARG A 188 -8.78 6.57 -20.05
CA ARG A 188 -7.38 6.09 -20.09
C ARG A 188 -7.33 4.70 -20.74
N ARG A 189 -6.69 4.59 -21.89
CA ARG A 189 -6.59 3.33 -22.66
C ARG A 189 -5.19 2.75 -22.75
N ASN A 190 -4.17 3.53 -22.41
CA ASN A 190 -2.78 3.13 -22.51
C ASN A 190 -2.10 3.10 -21.14
N ILE A 191 -1.12 2.21 -21.00
CA ILE A 191 -0.31 2.10 -19.76
C ILE A 191 0.31 3.43 -19.35
N SER A 192 0.77 4.23 -20.34
CA SER A 192 1.34 5.56 -20.10
C SER A 192 0.39 6.51 -19.38
N ASP A 193 -0.91 6.38 -19.61
CA ASP A 193 -1.92 7.29 -19.05
C ASP A 193 -2.08 7.11 -17.53
N PHE A 194 -1.67 5.96 -17.01
CA PHE A 194 -1.74 5.61 -15.58
C PHE A 194 -0.48 5.92 -14.79
N LEU A 195 0.62 6.20 -15.49
CA LEU A 195 1.87 6.50 -14.84
C LEU A 195 1.91 7.93 -14.32
N SER A 196 2.54 8.12 -13.17
CA SER A 196 2.80 9.46 -12.65
C SER A 196 3.64 10.27 -13.66
N PRO A 197 3.56 11.60 -13.66
CA PRO A 197 4.36 12.45 -14.56
C PRO A 197 5.88 12.17 -14.50
N ILE A 198 6.37 11.75 -13.33
CA ILE A 198 7.78 11.37 -13.14
C ILE A 198 8.08 10.06 -13.87
N SER A 199 7.22 9.06 -13.72
CA SER A 199 7.38 7.76 -14.37
C SER A 199 7.22 7.86 -15.89
N GLN A 200 6.34 8.73 -16.39
CA GLN A 200 6.20 9.02 -17.81
C GLN A 200 7.50 9.61 -18.43
N ARG A 201 8.15 10.54 -17.71
CA ARG A 201 9.44 11.14 -18.16
C ARG A 201 10.57 10.12 -18.22
N LEU A 202 10.59 9.15 -17.31
CA LEU A 202 11.59 8.06 -17.34
C LEU A 202 11.37 7.14 -18.53
N LEU A 203 10.13 6.78 -18.85
CA LEU A 203 9.79 5.99 -20.05
C LEU A 203 10.21 6.67 -21.36
N THR A 204 10.04 7.99 -21.45
CA THR A 204 10.39 8.74 -22.65
C THR A 204 11.91 8.82 -22.88
N ARG A 205 12.71 8.70 -21.82
CA ARG A 205 14.19 8.70 -21.89
C ARG A 205 14.80 7.33 -22.20
N MET A 206 14.01 6.27 -22.11
CA MET A 206 14.45 4.89 -22.41
C MET A 206 14.08 4.43 -23.82
N LYS A 207 13.38 5.24 -24.60
CA LYS A 207 13.13 5.08 -26.05
C LYS A 207 14.15 5.87 -26.84
#